data_520827937af18b28efbf335f8a38c90f
#
_entry.id   520827937af18b28efbf335f8a38c90f
#
_cell.length_a   1.000
_cell.length_b   1.000
_cell.length_c   1.000
_cell.angle_alpha   90.00
_cell.angle_beta   90.00
_cell.angle_gamma   90.00
#
_symmetry.space_group_name_H-M   'P 1'
#
loop_
_entity.id
_entity.type
_entity.pdbx_description
1 polymer ?
#
loop_
_entity_poly.entity_id
_entity_poly.type
_entity_poly.pdbx_seq_one_letter_code
_entity_poly.pdbx_strand_id
1 'polypeptide(L)'
;MSTVSRDALDSAARLQAAVLNAQNAEIRALLAPGAVYMALGKTITGADAVGAELTSDATRRTWSALRWQAPQAKGDDVRLVGERDPQHAERGVIVTVQFAQQRIARVMVQRIPPPPPTAQPLVLPEALRKAIDTNLLEKHPMLLAYVGPDDQPVQSFRGSTQVHGADRLAMWVRNPEGAFIRAIRVNPRVSLMYRNEEQRSTYQFQGRARVVDEAAERQRVFDASAPAERAHDFAMLGAAVVIDLDRVEGWAGVGPNGQIDPICLVRS
;
A
#
# COMPACT_ATOMS: atom_id res chain seq x y z
N MET A 1 -14.17 6.75 30.00
CA MET A 1 -15.62 6.52 29.77
C MET A 1 -16.02 7.37 28.59
N SER A 2 -16.80 6.85 27.63
CA SER A 2 -17.24 7.65 26.47
C SER A 2 -18.21 8.72 26.91
N THR A 3 -18.01 9.97 26.46
CA THR A 3 -18.89 11.12 26.75
C THR A 3 -20.00 11.30 25.71
N VAL A 4 -20.07 10.41 24.70
CA VAL A 4 -21.10 10.44 23.65
C VAL A 4 -22.49 10.23 24.26
N SER A 5 -23.37 11.20 24.03
CA SER A 5 -24.76 11.14 24.49
C SER A 5 -25.58 10.16 23.63
N ARG A 6 -26.71 9.67 24.20
CA ARG A 6 -27.68 8.88 23.45
C ARG A 6 -28.23 9.64 22.25
N ASP A 7 -28.43 10.95 22.40
CA ASP A 7 -28.92 11.81 21.32
C ASP A 7 -27.94 11.88 20.13
N ALA A 8 -26.61 11.79 20.39
CA ALA A 8 -25.60 11.75 19.33
C ALA A 8 -25.66 10.44 18.54
N LEU A 9 -25.85 9.31 19.24
CA LEU A 9 -26.05 8.00 18.58
C LEU A 9 -27.33 8.00 17.72
N ASP A 10 -28.43 8.52 18.27
CA ASP A 10 -29.71 8.61 17.55
C ASP A 10 -29.59 9.57 16.34
N SER A 11 -28.90 10.69 16.47
CA SER A 11 -28.64 11.62 15.38
C SER A 11 -27.79 11.00 14.26
N ALA A 12 -26.77 10.19 14.60
CA ALA A 12 -25.97 9.46 13.62
C ALA A 12 -26.79 8.38 12.90
N ALA A 13 -27.66 7.66 13.62
CA ALA A 13 -28.59 6.71 13.02
C ALA A 13 -29.58 7.39 12.05
N ARG A 14 -30.12 8.56 12.43
CA ARG A 14 -31.00 9.37 11.57
C ARG A 14 -30.25 9.88 10.33
N LEU A 15 -29.00 10.32 10.47
CA LEU A 15 -28.17 10.69 9.32
C LEU A 15 -28.04 9.51 8.34
N GLN A 16 -27.69 8.34 8.82
CA GLN A 16 -27.58 7.13 8.00
C GLN A 16 -28.88 6.84 7.25
N ALA A 17 -30.00 6.79 7.96
CA ALA A 17 -31.32 6.54 7.38
C ALA A 17 -31.70 7.61 6.34
N ALA A 18 -31.43 8.89 6.62
CA ALA A 18 -31.70 10.00 5.72
C ALA A 18 -30.86 9.95 4.45
N VAL A 19 -29.59 9.53 4.53
CA VAL A 19 -28.73 9.31 3.34
C VAL A 19 -29.30 8.17 2.47
N LEU A 20 -29.65 7.04 3.05
CA LEU A 20 -30.20 5.90 2.32
C LEU A 20 -31.52 6.22 1.62
N ASN A 21 -32.35 7.08 2.22
CA ASN A 21 -33.67 7.46 1.73
C ASN A 21 -33.66 8.80 0.96
N ALA A 22 -32.50 9.39 0.68
CA ALA A 22 -32.34 10.68 0.00
C ALA A 22 -33.11 11.84 0.65
N GLN A 23 -33.21 11.86 1.98
CA GLN A 23 -33.97 12.86 2.74
C GLN A 23 -33.11 14.11 3.01
N ASN A 24 -32.91 14.94 1.99
CA ASN A 24 -32.01 16.10 2.05
C ASN A 24 -32.40 17.09 3.16
N ALA A 25 -33.70 17.34 3.36
CA ALA A 25 -34.17 18.24 4.43
C ALA A 25 -33.79 17.74 5.82
N GLU A 26 -33.91 16.43 6.07
CA GLU A 26 -33.51 15.80 7.33
C GLU A 26 -32.01 15.90 7.55
N ILE A 27 -31.20 15.60 6.50
CA ILE A 27 -29.74 15.72 6.58
C ILE A 27 -29.34 17.15 6.96
N ARG A 28 -29.90 18.15 6.30
CA ARG A 28 -29.63 19.58 6.60
C ARG A 28 -30.01 19.95 8.04
N ALA A 29 -31.12 19.44 8.55
CA ALA A 29 -31.56 19.69 9.93
C ALA A 29 -30.58 19.13 10.96
N LEU A 30 -29.90 18.02 10.66
CA LEU A 30 -28.89 17.40 11.51
C LEU A 30 -27.52 18.10 11.46
N LEU A 31 -27.20 18.75 10.34
CA LEU A 31 -25.87 19.36 10.12
C LEU A 31 -25.76 20.73 10.81
N ALA A 32 -24.56 21.02 11.34
CA ALA A 32 -24.20 22.39 11.72
C ALA A 32 -24.03 23.25 10.45
N PRO A 33 -24.28 24.57 10.48
CA PRO A 33 -24.16 25.46 9.30
C PRO A 33 -22.79 25.35 8.60
N GLY A 34 -21.70 25.23 9.37
CA GLY A 34 -20.33 25.04 8.87
C GLY A 34 -19.89 23.58 8.80
N ALA A 35 -20.80 22.63 8.69
CA ALA A 35 -20.45 21.21 8.65
C ALA A 35 -19.43 20.88 7.56
N VAL A 36 -18.56 19.91 7.83
CA VAL A 36 -17.50 19.46 6.92
C VAL A 36 -17.68 17.98 6.60
N TYR A 37 -17.68 17.64 5.32
CA TYR A 37 -17.56 16.27 4.83
C TYR A 37 -16.14 16.02 4.34
N MET A 38 -15.59 14.89 4.71
CA MET A 38 -14.24 14.47 4.31
C MET A 38 -14.26 13.04 3.80
N ALA A 39 -13.70 12.81 2.63
CA ALA A 39 -13.45 11.50 2.07
C ALA A 39 -12.10 11.52 1.34
N LEU A 40 -11.62 10.37 0.85
CA LEU A 40 -10.34 10.30 0.13
C LEU A 40 -10.31 11.31 -1.04
N GLY A 41 -9.38 12.26 -0.97
CA GLY A 41 -9.20 13.29 -2.01
C GLY A 41 -10.30 14.35 -2.08
N LYS A 42 -11.24 14.40 -1.11
CA LYS A 42 -12.40 15.30 -1.14
C LYS A 42 -12.68 15.92 0.22
N THR A 43 -12.82 17.24 0.25
CA THR A 43 -13.31 18.00 1.43
C THR A 43 -14.37 18.98 0.96
N ILE A 44 -15.52 18.98 1.64
CA ILE A 44 -16.68 19.86 1.34
C ILE A 44 -17.08 20.54 2.62
N THR A 45 -17.39 21.84 2.55
CA THR A 45 -17.79 22.65 3.72
C THR A 45 -19.14 23.32 3.47
N GLY A 46 -19.96 23.41 4.50
CA GLY A 46 -21.29 23.99 4.51
C GLY A 46 -22.41 22.96 4.43
N ALA A 47 -23.45 23.16 5.25
CA ALA A 47 -24.55 22.20 5.41
C ALA A 47 -25.23 21.84 4.08
N ASP A 48 -25.44 22.83 3.19
CA ASP A 48 -26.08 22.61 1.90
C ASP A 48 -25.23 21.75 0.97
N ALA A 49 -23.94 22.05 0.85
CA ALA A 49 -23.01 21.31 0.01
C ALA A 49 -22.75 19.89 0.54
N VAL A 50 -22.61 19.74 1.87
CA VAL A 50 -22.50 18.42 2.53
C VAL A 50 -23.77 17.60 2.34
N GLY A 51 -24.95 18.22 2.48
CA GLY A 51 -26.24 17.58 2.23
C GLY A 51 -26.37 17.07 0.79
N ALA A 52 -25.99 17.89 -0.19
CA ALA A 52 -25.97 17.50 -1.61
C ALA A 52 -25.03 16.33 -1.88
N GLU A 53 -23.84 16.31 -1.28
CA GLU A 53 -22.90 15.20 -1.40
C GLU A 53 -23.44 13.90 -0.79
N LEU A 54 -24.01 13.98 0.41
CA LEU A 54 -24.55 12.82 1.11
C LEU A 54 -25.79 12.23 0.39
N THR A 55 -26.53 13.06 -0.35
CA THR A 55 -27.68 12.61 -1.17
C THR A 55 -27.32 12.31 -2.62
N SER A 56 -26.03 12.47 -3.02
CA SER A 56 -25.58 12.16 -4.37
C SER A 56 -25.82 10.67 -4.71
N ASP A 57 -26.07 10.40 -5.99
CA ASP A 57 -26.27 9.02 -6.47
C ASP A 57 -25.06 8.12 -6.19
N ALA A 58 -23.85 8.68 -6.24
CA ALA A 58 -22.63 7.95 -5.95
C ALA A 58 -22.57 7.51 -4.47
N THR A 59 -22.80 8.44 -3.54
CA THR A 59 -22.82 8.15 -2.10
C THR A 59 -23.95 7.16 -1.77
N ARG A 60 -25.15 7.39 -2.28
CA ARG A 60 -26.30 6.50 -2.04
C ARG A 60 -26.07 5.10 -2.57
N ARG A 61 -25.58 4.91 -3.79
CA ARG A 61 -25.25 3.59 -4.33
C ARG A 61 -24.22 2.87 -3.45
N THR A 62 -23.20 3.59 -3.00
CA THR A 62 -22.20 3.01 -2.10
C THR A 62 -22.83 2.56 -0.79
N TRP A 63 -23.61 3.44 -0.13
CA TRP A 63 -24.19 3.15 1.18
C TRP A 63 -25.28 2.08 1.13
N SER A 64 -26.08 2.04 0.07
CA SER A 64 -27.13 1.02 -0.11
C SER A 64 -26.57 -0.40 -0.34
N ALA A 65 -25.33 -0.51 -0.80
CA ALA A 65 -24.66 -1.79 -0.98
C ALA A 65 -24.00 -2.33 0.30
N LEU A 66 -24.15 -1.63 1.44
CA LEU A 66 -23.51 -1.98 2.71
C LEU A 66 -24.50 -2.56 3.71
N ARG A 67 -24.02 -3.51 4.51
CA ARG A 67 -24.70 -3.95 5.73
C ARG A 67 -24.18 -3.09 6.88
N TRP A 68 -25.05 -2.29 7.47
CA TRP A 68 -24.69 -1.36 8.51
C TRP A 68 -24.84 -2.00 9.89
N GLN A 69 -23.85 -1.74 10.72
CA GLN A 69 -23.91 -2.03 12.16
C GLN A 69 -24.64 -0.90 12.90
N ALA A 70 -25.10 -1.17 14.12
CA ALA A 70 -25.63 -0.13 14.99
C ALA A 70 -24.56 0.95 15.26
N PRO A 71 -24.94 2.25 15.37
CA PRO A 71 -24.02 3.32 15.71
C PRO A 71 -23.25 3.03 17.00
N GLN A 72 -21.95 3.29 17.00
CA GLN A 72 -21.07 3.00 18.15
C GLN A 72 -20.38 4.27 18.63
N ALA A 73 -20.33 4.48 19.94
CA ALA A 73 -19.52 5.52 20.54
C ALA A 73 -18.04 5.18 20.48
N LYS A 74 -17.20 6.13 20.04
CA LYS A 74 -15.74 6.00 19.96
C LYS A 74 -15.06 7.28 20.46
N GLY A 75 -14.65 7.33 21.72
CA GLY A 75 -14.25 8.58 22.36
C GLY A 75 -15.43 9.55 22.38
N ASP A 76 -15.24 10.75 21.85
CA ASP A 76 -16.28 11.78 21.73
C ASP A 76 -17.03 11.74 20.38
N ASP A 77 -16.71 10.78 19.51
CA ASP A 77 -17.27 10.61 18.17
C ASP A 77 -18.26 9.44 18.12
N VAL A 78 -19.11 9.45 17.09
CA VAL A 78 -19.95 8.30 16.74
C VAL A 78 -19.41 7.66 15.45
N ARG A 79 -19.29 6.33 15.46
CA ARG A 79 -18.95 5.54 14.29
C ARG A 79 -20.17 4.81 13.74
N LEU A 80 -20.33 4.91 12.42
CA LEU A 80 -21.18 4.05 11.62
C LEU A 80 -20.25 3.13 10.81
N VAL A 81 -20.46 1.83 10.89
CA VAL A 81 -19.66 0.84 10.17
C VAL A 81 -20.58 0.14 9.17
N GLY A 82 -20.29 0.32 7.89
CA GLY A 82 -20.97 -0.35 6.81
C GLY A 82 -20.04 -1.33 6.11
N GLU A 83 -20.38 -2.61 6.09
CA GLU A 83 -19.56 -3.68 5.52
C GLU A 83 -20.19 -4.25 4.26
N ARG A 84 -19.36 -4.57 3.28
CA ARG A 84 -19.77 -5.37 2.12
C ARG A 84 -19.57 -6.86 2.39
N ASP A 85 -20.05 -7.67 1.47
CA ASP A 85 -19.74 -9.08 1.43
C ASP A 85 -18.22 -9.30 1.54
N PRO A 86 -17.72 -10.24 2.36
CA PRO A 86 -16.29 -10.53 2.51
C PRO A 86 -15.56 -10.83 1.22
N GLN A 87 -16.25 -11.30 0.19
CA GLN A 87 -15.67 -11.56 -1.13
C GLN A 87 -15.55 -10.29 -2.00
N HIS A 88 -16.14 -9.17 -1.57
CA HIS A 88 -16.03 -7.92 -2.31
C HIS A 88 -14.70 -7.22 -2.00
N ALA A 89 -14.02 -6.74 -3.03
CA ALA A 89 -12.71 -6.07 -2.92
C ALA A 89 -12.72 -4.86 -1.99
N GLU A 90 -13.77 -4.05 -2.04
CA GLU A 90 -14.01 -3.00 -1.07
C GLU A 90 -14.77 -3.57 0.12
N ARG A 91 -14.11 -3.66 1.26
CA ARG A 91 -14.66 -4.23 2.51
C ARG A 91 -15.81 -3.40 3.10
N GLY A 92 -15.90 -2.13 2.77
CA GLY A 92 -16.90 -1.22 3.29
C GLY A 92 -16.32 0.14 3.68
N VAL A 93 -17.08 0.85 4.51
CA VAL A 93 -16.70 2.17 5.02
C VAL A 93 -16.90 2.29 6.52
N ILE A 94 -16.06 3.12 7.12
CA ILE A 94 -16.25 3.67 8.47
C ILE A 94 -16.61 5.13 8.29
N VAL A 95 -17.77 5.52 8.78
CA VAL A 95 -18.19 6.93 8.82
C VAL A 95 -18.06 7.40 10.26
N THR A 96 -17.14 8.34 10.50
CA THR A 96 -16.99 8.98 11.81
C THR A 96 -17.75 10.30 11.81
N VAL A 97 -18.66 10.45 12.75
CA VAL A 97 -19.53 11.61 12.91
C VAL A 97 -19.12 12.36 14.17
N GLN A 98 -18.74 13.63 14.01
CA GLN A 98 -18.37 14.54 15.11
C GLN A 98 -19.45 15.56 15.33
N PHE A 99 -19.70 15.90 16.57
CA PHE A 99 -20.76 16.80 16.98
C PHE A 99 -20.19 18.09 17.59
N ALA A 100 -20.86 19.20 17.34
CA ALA A 100 -20.68 20.46 18.02
C ALA A 100 -22.08 21.03 18.32
N GLN A 101 -22.33 21.40 19.58
CA GLN A 101 -23.62 21.96 20.01
C GLN A 101 -24.83 21.11 19.57
N GLN A 102 -24.73 19.78 19.76
CA GLN A 102 -25.76 18.78 19.38
C GLN A 102 -26.00 18.63 17.88
N ARG A 103 -25.26 19.33 17.01
CA ARG A 103 -25.35 19.19 15.56
C ARG A 103 -24.11 18.50 15.00
N ILE A 104 -24.25 17.83 13.88
CA ILE A 104 -23.15 17.17 13.19
C ILE A 104 -22.24 18.22 12.57
N ALA A 105 -21.03 18.33 13.11
CA ALA A 105 -20.00 19.25 12.63
C ALA A 105 -19.09 18.65 11.58
N ARG A 106 -18.86 17.31 11.63
CA ARG A 106 -18.05 16.61 10.63
C ARG A 106 -18.61 15.23 10.31
N VAL A 107 -18.49 14.86 9.04
CA VAL A 107 -18.74 13.51 8.53
C VAL A 107 -17.49 13.08 7.79
N MET A 108 -16.76 12.12 8.35
CA MET A 108 -15.51 11.61 7.77
C MET A 108 -15.75 10.19 7.29
N VAL A 109 -15.55 9.95 5.98
CA VAL A 109 -15.76 8.64 5.35
C VAL A 109 -14.40 8.02 5.01
N GLN A 110 -14.12 6.89 5.60
CA GLN A 110 -12.89 6.12 5.39
C GLN A 110 -13.24 4.73 4.87
N ARG A 111 -12.47 4.22 3.94
CA ARG A 111 -12.59 2.82 3.52
C ARG A 111 -12.10 1.88 4.62
N ILE A 112 -12.76 0.76 4.82
CA ILE A 112 -12.25 -0.32 5.66
C ILE A 112 -11.05 -0.92 4.92
N PRO A 113 -9.83 -0.93 5.52
CA PRO A 113 -8.68 -1.54 4.87
C PRO A 113 -8.91 -3.04 4.69
N PRO A 114 -8.36 -3.65 3.62
CA PRO A 114 -8.36 -5.10 3.49
C PRO A 114 -7.60 -5.72 4.68
N PRO A 115 -7.94 -6.96 5.07
CA PRO A 115 -7.15 -7.67 6.05
C PRO A 115 -5.72 -7.86 5.51
N PRO A 116 -4.72 -7.99 6.39
CA PRO A 116 -3.40 -8.38 5.95
C PRO A 116 -3.46 -9.66 5.12
N PRO A 117 -2.69 -9.76 4.02
CA PRO A 117 -2.66 -10.97 3.22
C PRO A 117 -2.13 -12.14 4.05
N THR A 118 -2.69 -13.32 3.82
CA THR A 118 -2.16 -14.55 4.43
C THR A 118 -0.78 -14.84 3.84
N ALA A 119 0.18 -15.14 4.73
CA ALA A 119 1.52 -15.53 4.32
C ALA A 119 1.47 -16.82 3.48
N GLN A 120 2.17 -16.82 2.36
CA GLN A 120 2.35 -17.97 1.46
C GLN A 120 3.83 -18.32 1.35
N PRO A 121 4.20 -19.56 0.96
CA PRO A 121 5.59 -19.92 0.70
C PRO A 121 6.21 -18.96 -0.33
N LEU A 122 7.48 -18.58 -0.08
CA LEU A 122 8.18 -17.63 -0.93
C LEU A 122 8.59 -18.28 -2.25
N VAL A 123 7.77 -18.09 -3.26
CA VAL A 123 8.05 -18.37 -4.67
C VAL A 123 7.61 -17.14 -5.46
N LEU A 124 8.55 -16.49 -6.14
CA LEU A 124 8.25 -15.27 -6.92
C LEU A 124 7.28 -15.60 -8.07
N PRO A 125 6.08 -14.99 -8.13
CA PRO A 125 5.14 -15.16 -9.22
C PRO A 125 5.75 -14.74 -10.57
N GLU A 126 5.36 -15.39 -11.66
CA GLU A 126 5.92 -15.14 -13.00
C GLU A 126 5.81 -13.68 -13.45
N ALA A 127 4.66 -13.04 -13.21
CA ALA A 127 4.47 -11.62 -13.53
C ALA A 127 5.46 -10.72 -12.78
N LEU A 128 5.75 -11.03 -11.50
CA LEU A 128 6.71 -10.29 -10.68
C LEU A 128 8.15 -10.55 -11.14
N ARG A 129 8.48 -11.80 -11.49
CA ARG A 129 9.79 -12.15 -12.06
C ARG A 129 10.06 -11.34 -13.33
N LYS A 130 9.10 -11.30 -14.25
CA LYS A 130 9.19 -10.52 -15.48
C LYS A 130 9.39 -9.03 -15.19
N ALA A 131 8.62 -8.45 -14.27
CA ALA A 131 8.74 -7.05 -13.90
C ALA A 131 10.11 -6.70 -13.32
N ILE A 132 10.73 -7.63 -12.55
CA ILE A 132 12.07 -7.47 -12.02
C ILE A 132 13.10 -7.52 -13.16
N ASP A 133 13.02 -8.52 -14.05
CA ASP A 133 14.00 -8.70 -15.12
C ASP A 133 13.94 -7.62 -16.19
N THR A 134 12.81 -6.94 -16.35
CA THR A 134 12.64 -5.80 -17.27
C THR A 134 12.75 -4.43 -16.62
N ASN A 135 13.04 -4.34 -15.32
CA ASN A 135 12.99 -3.11 -14.53
C ASN A 135 13.79 -1.93 -15.13
N LEU A 136 15.01 -2.20 -15.62
CA LEU A 136 15.84 -1.16 -16.22
C LEU A 136 15.33 -0.75 -17.61
N LEU A 137 14.91 -1.71 -18.41
CA LEU A 137 14.38 -1.47 -19.76
C LEU A 137 13.10 -0.63 -19.70
N GLU A 138 12.23 -0.91 -18.74
CA GLU A 138 10.98 -0.21 -18.50
C GLU A 138 11.15 1.08 -17.68
N LYS A 139 12.38 1.44 -17.32
CA LYS A 139 12.74 2.64 -16.53
C LYS A 139 12.16 2.64 -15.10
N HIS A 140 12.04 1.45 -14.52
CA HIS A 140 11.63 1.25 -13.12
C HIS A 140 12.76 0.62 -12.28
N PRO A 141 13.95 1.27 -12.19
CA PRO A 141 15.07 0.71 -11.43
C PRO A 141 14.67 0.50 -9.98
N MET A 142 15.10 -0.62 -9.41
CA MET A 142 14.76 -0.94 -8.03
C MET A 142 15.54 -0.06 -7.06
N LEU A 143 14.87 0.39 -5.99
CA LEU A 143 15.50 1.10 -4.89
C LEU A 143 16.02 0.09 -3.87
N LEU A 144 17.33 0.04 -3.68
CA LEU A 144 17.99 -0.77 -2.66
C LEU A 144 18.22 0.06 -1.40
N ALA A 145 17.90 -0.49 -0.24
CA ALA A 145 18.25 0.02 1.08
C ALA A 145 19.13 -0.97 1.83
N TYR A 146 20.12 -0.46 2.54
CA TYR A 146 21.03 -1.20 3.42
C TYR A 146 21.48 -0.34 4.59
N VAL A 147 22.10 -0.93 5.62
CA VAL A 147 22.64 -0.20 6.77
C VAL A 147 24.12 0.07 6.53
N GLY A 148 24.51 1.33 6.56
CA GLY A 148 25.89 1.78 6.46
C GLY A 148 26.69 1.58 7.75
N PRO A 149 28.01 1.96 7.75
CA PRO A 149 28.91 1.73 8.87
C PRO A 149 28.46 2.37 10.19
N ASP A 150 27.79 3.50 10.13
CA ASP A 150 27.35 4.27 11.30
C ASP A 150 25.89 4.00 11.67
N ASP A 151 25.40 2.80 11.38
CA ASP A 151 23.99 2.39 11.53
C ASP A 151 23.02 3.27 10.74
N GLN A 152 23.51 4.07 9.80
CA GLN A 152 22.67 4.92 8.97
C GLN A 152 22.03 4.12 7.82
N PRO A 153 20.72 4.24 7.60
CA PRO A 153 20.08 3.72 6.41
C PRO A 153 20.61 4.43 5.15
N VAL A 154 21.05 3.65 4.18
CA VAL A 154 21.53 4.15 2.88
C VAL A 154 20.63 3.62 1.78
N GLN A 155 20.30 4.45 0.81
CA GLN A 155 19.48 4.08 -0.34
C GLN A 155 20.16 4.41 -1.66
N SER A 156 19.96 3.56 -2.66
CA SER A 156 20.46 3.78 -4.02
C SER A 156 19.64 3.02 -5.04
N PHE A 157 19.48 3.58 -6.23
CA PHE A 157 18.85 2.87 -7.33
C PHE A 157 19.78 1.80 -7.92
N ARG A 158 19.19 0.65 -8.30
CA ARG A 158 19.87 -0.51 -8.88
C ARG A 158 19.15 -0.97 -10.14
N GLY A 159 19.71 -0.66 -11.30
CA GLY A 159 19.18 -1.11 -12.59
C GLY A 159 19.55 -2.55 -12.93
N SER A 160 20.65 -3.07 -12.38
CA SER A 160 21.13 -4.43 -12.63
C SER A 160 20.42 -5.53 -11.81
N THR A 161 19.40 -5.19 -11.03
CA THR A 161 18.65 -6.18 -10.24
C THR A 161 17.88 -7.12 -11.17
N GLN A 162 17.98 -8.41 -10.92
CA GLN A 162 17.40 -9.48 -11.72
C GLN A 162 16.96 -10.66 -10.86
N VAL A 163 16.11 -11.52 -11.39
CA VAL A 163 15.72 -12.78 -10.74
C VAL A 163 16.87 -13.79 -10.84
N HIS A 164 17.20 -14.46 -9.74
CA HIS A 164 18.27 -15.46 -9.68
C HIS A 164 17.77 -16.84 -9.21
N GLY A 165 16.50 -17.07 -9.20
CA GLY A 165 15.85 -18.31 -8.76
C GLY A 165 14.41 -18.09 -8.35
N ALA A 166 13.81 -19.08 -7.72
CA ALA A 166 12.42 -18.99 -7.28
C ALA A 166 12.24 -18.00 -6.12
N ASP A 167 13.27 -17.81 -5.30
CA ASP A 167 13.25 -17.07 -4.04
C ASP A 167 14.50 -16.19 -3.86
N ARG A 168 15.19 -15.85 -4.94
CA ARG A 168 16.42 -15.07 -4.92
C ARG A 168 16.45 -14.00 -5.99
N LEU A 169 17.10 -12.89 -5.65
CA LEU A 169 17.49 -11.85 -6.59
C LEU A 169 19.01 -11.81 -6.72
N ALA A 170 19.50 -11.21 -7.79
CA ALA A 170 20.92 -10.90 -7.94
C ALA A 170 21.11 -9.52 -8.57
N MET A 171 22.32 -9.00 -8.46
CA MET A 171 22.74 -7.79 -9.14
C MET A 171 24.25 -7.77 -9.40
N TRP A 172 24.65 -7.07 -10.45
CA TRP A 172 26.05 -6.76 -10.70
C TRP A 172 26.42 -5.42 -10.08
N VAL A 173 27.48 -5.38 -9.27
CA VAL A 173 27.96 -4.17 -8.59
C VAL A 173 29.33 -3.79 -9.16
N ARG A 174 29.40 -2.73 -9.95
CA ARG A 174 30.61 -2.32 -10.68
C ARG A 174 31.81 -2.01 -9.78
N ASN A 175 31.59 -1.51 -8.56
CA ASN A 175 32.67 -1.24 -7.62
C ASN A 175 32.72 -2.31 -6.53
N PRO A 176 33.62 -3.31 -6.62
CA PRO A 176 33.71 -4.41 -5.66
C PRO A 176 34.20 -3.96 -4.28
N GLU A 177 34.82 -2.77 -4.18
CA GLU A 177 35.28 -2.16 -2.91
C GLU A 177 34.37 -1.01 -2.47
N GLY A 178 33.20 -0.86 -3.09
CA GLY A 178 32.24 0.20 -2.80
C GLY A 178 31.59 0.07 -1.41
N ALA A 179 30.99 1.17 -0.94
CA ALA A 179 30.35 1.23 0.37
C ALA A 179 29.30 0.13 0.57
N PHE A 180 28.50 -0.19 -0.45
CA PHE A 180 27.50 -1.26 -0.39
C PHE A 180 28.16 -2.63 -0.14
N ILE A 181 29.21 -2.97 -0.88
CA ILE A 181 29.89 -4.28 -0.71
C ILE A 181 30.49 -4.39 0.70
N ARG A 182 31.11 -3.32 1.20
CA ARG A 182 31.66 -3.32 2.57
C ARG A 182 30.53 -3.45 3.61
N ALA A 183 29.41 -2.77 3.41
CA ALA A 183 28.28 -2.80 4.33
C ALA A 183 27.66 -4.21 4.44
N ILE A 184 27.38 -4.88 3.31
CA ILE A 184 26.73 -6.20 3.33
C ILE A 184 27.65 -7.32 3.88
N ARG A 185 28.97 -7.13 3.87
CA ARG A 185 29.92 -8.04 4.55
C ARG A 185 29.78 -7.98 6.08
N VAL A 186 29.35 -6.84 6.62
CA VAL A 186 29.13 -6.63 8.07
C VAL A 186 27.70 -6.91 8.44
N ASN A 187 26.74 -6.32 7.72
CA ASN A 187 25.32 -6.52 7.93
C ASN A 187 24.66 -6.91 6.60
N PRO A 188 24.36 -8.19 6.36
CA PRO A 188 23.82 -8.66 5.09
C PRO A 188 22.38 -8.27 4.84
N ARG A 189 21.65 -7.73 5.83
CA ARG A 189 20.24 -7.38 5.70
C ARG A 189 20.04 -6.23 4.72
N VAL A 190 19.20 -6.47 3.73
CA VAL A 190 18.84 -5.48 2.71
C VAL A 190 17.34 -5.47 2.47
N SER A 191 16.87 -4.36 1.97
CA SER A 191 15.49 -4.23 1.46
C SER A 191 15.54 -3.60 0.07
N LEU A 192 14.74 -4.13 -0.85
CA LEU A 192 14.55 -3.53 -2.16
C LEU A 192 13.08 -3.15 -2.34
N MET A 193 12.85 -2.12 -3.14
CA MET A 193 11.51 -1.72 -3.54
C MET A 193 11.44 -1.64 -5.07
N TYR A 194 10.44 -2.32 -5.64
CA TYR A 194 9.99 -2.14 -7.00
C TYR A 194 8.71 -1.31 -6.99
N ARG A 195 8.62 -0.31 -7.87
CA ARG A 195 7.42 0.48 -8.07
C ARG A 195 7.20 0.76 -9.55
N ASN A 196 5.99 0.48 -10.02
CA ASN A 196 5.50 0.88 -11.33
C ASN A 196 4.24 1.72 -11.13
N GLU A 197 4.31 3.02 -11.44
CA GLU A 197 3.21 3.97 -11.21
C GLU A 197 2.10 3.80 -12.23
N GLU A 198 2.42 3.44 -13.46
CA GLU A 198 1.44 3.23 -14.53
C GLU A 198 0.54 2.02 -14.21
N GLN A 199 1.14 0.93 -13.75
CA GLN A 199 0.43 -0.27 -13.32
C GLN A 199 -0.07 -0.19 -11.88
N ARG A 200 0.30 0.87 -11.12
CA ARG A 200 0.02 1.02 -9.68
C ARG A 200 0.47 -0.20 -8.87
N SER A 201 1.56 -0.83 -9.28
CA SER A 201 2.15 -1.95 -8.56
C SER A 201 3.29 -1.48 -7.65
N THR A 202 3.40 -2.11 -6.49
CA THR A 202 4.48 -1.85 -5.53
C THR A 202 4.82 -3.14 -4.81
N TYR A 203 6.13 -3.43 -4.70
CA TYR A 203 6.62 -4.59 -3.98
C TYR A 203 7.83 -4.22 -3.15
N GLN A 204 7.87 -4.71 -1.91
CA GLN A 204 9.02 -4.67 -1.03
C GLN A 204 9.59 -6.08 -0.92
N PHE A 205 10.90 -6.19 -1.06
CA PHE A 205 11.68 -7.41 -0.92
C PHE A 205 12.60 -7.23 0.27
N GLN A 206 12.60 -8.15 1.20
CA GLN A 206 13.52 -8.18 2.33
C GLN A 206 14.33 -9.46 2.26
N GLY A 207 15.63 -9.38 2.53
CA GLY A 207 16.50 -10.53 2.45
C GLY A 207 17.92 -10.24 2.91
N ARG A 208 18.80 -11.18 2.60
CA ARG A 208 20.22 -11.16 2.97
C ARG A 208 21.08 -11.20 1.73
N ALA A 209 21.89 -10.16 1.56
CA ALA A 209 22.82 -10.03 0.46
C ALA A 209 24.16 -10.69 0.78
N ARG A 210 24.72 -11.40 -0.18
CA ARG A 210 26.07 -11.95 -0.12
C ARG A 210 26.82 -11.67 -1.41
N VAL A 211 28.11 -11.44 -1.31
CA VAL A 211 29.00 -11.41 -2.46
C VAL A 211 29.26 -12.84 -2.93
N VAL A 212 29.28 -13.04 -4.23
CA VAL A 212 29.52 -14.37 -4.84
C VAL A 212 30.94 -14.42 -5.36
N ASP A 213 31.71 -15.36 -4.82
CA ASP A 213 33.11 -15.61 -5.22
C ASP A 213 33.22 -16.80 -6.19
N GLU A 214 32.21 -17.67 -6.24
CA GLU A 214 32.20 -18.83 -7.13
C GLU A 214 32.07 -18.38 -8.60
N ALA A 215 33.02 -18.78 -9.44
CA ALA A 215 33.19 -18.27 -10.79
C ALA A 215 31.96 -18.50 -11.69
N ALA A 216 31.36 -19.69 -11.62
CA ALA A 216 30.21 -20.02 -12.48
C ALA A 216 28.92 -19.26 -12.04
N GLU A 217 28.68 -19.08 -10.74
CA GLU A 217 27.57 -18.28 -10.25
C GLU A 217 27.78 -16.78 -10.58
N ARG A 218 29.00 -16.30 -10.40
CA ARG A 218 29.38 -14.93 -10.76
C ARG A 218 29.17 -14.65 -12.25
N GLN A 219 29.58 -15.58 -13.12
CA GLN A 219 29.34 -15.48 -14.58
C GLN A 219 27.84 -15.45 -14.89
N ARG A 220 27.03 -16.32 -14.30
CA ARG A 220 25.57 -16.33 -14.49
C ARG A 220 24.93 -14.99 -14.13
N VAL A 221 25.36 -14.38 -13.01
CA VAL A 221 24.84 -13.05 -12.60
C VAL A 221 25.21 -11.98 -13.60
N PHE A 222 26.45 -12.02 -14.12
CA PHE A 222 26.90 -11.05 -15.14
C PHE A 222 26.12 -11.23 -16.44
N ASP A 223 26.01 -12.44 -16.96
CA ASP A 223 25.37 -12.73 -18.25
C ASP A 223 23.88 -12.39 -18.25
N ALA A 224 23.21 -12.59 -17.13
CA ALA A 224 21.80 -12.25 -16.96
C ALA A 224 21.54 -10.77 -16.70
N SER A 225 22.58 -9.96 -16.44
CA SER A 225 22.44 -8.50 -16.28
C SER A 225 22.03 -7.84 -17.60
N ALA A 226 21.30 -6.73 -17.51
CA ALA A 226 20.88 -5.96 -18.68
C ALA A 226 22.09 -5.59 -19.57
N PRO A 227 21.95 -5.62 -20.91
CA PRO A 227 23.07 -5.32 -21.84
C PRO A 227 23.78 -4.00 -21.56
N ALA A 228 23.03 -2.96 -21.17
CA ALA A 228 23.59 -1.66 -20.81
C ALA A 228 24.49 -1.75 -19.57
N GLU A 229 24.14 -2.54 -18.57
CA GLU A 229 24.97 -2.73 -17.37
C GLU A 229 26.23 -3.53 -17.68
N ARG A 230 26.16 -4.56 -18.51
CA ARG A 230 27.32 -5.31 -18.99
C ARG A 230 28.30 -4.45 -19.80
N ALA A 231 27.78 -3.55 -20.62
CA ALA A 231 28.60 -2.64 -21.41
C ALA A 231 29.41 -1.66 -20.53
N HIS A 232 28.95 -1.34 -19.34
CA HIS A 232 29.67 -0.50 -18.39
C HIS A 232 30.82 -1.21 -17.66
N ASP A 233 30.87 -2.53 -17.68
CA ASP A 233 31.92 -3.33 -17.04
C ASP A 233 32.23 -4.60 -17.85
N PHE A 234 32.57 -4.42 -19.13
CA PHE A 234 32.87 -5.51 -20.05
C PHE A 234 34.06 -6.39 -19.61
N ALA A 235 34.96 -5.84 -18.79
CA ALA A 235 36.07 -6.56 -18.19
C ALA A 235 35.71 -7.35 -16.94
N MET A 236 34.44 -7.33 -16.52
CA MET A 236 33.92 -8.04 -15.35
C MET A 236 34.72 -7.79 -14.06
N LEU A 237 35.13 -6.54 -13.82
CA LEU A 237 35.89 -6.17 -12.62
C LEU A 237 35.01 -6.00 -11.37
N GLY A 238 33.72 -5.85 -11.55
CA GLY A 238 32.75 -5.72 -10.48
C GLY A 238 32.53 -7.00 -9.66
N ALA A 239 31.55 -6.99 -8.80
CA ALA A 239 31.14 -8.12 -7.94
C ALA A 239 29.71 -8.55 -8.23
N ALA A 240 29.48 -9.86 -8.26
CA ALA A 240 28.15 -10.41 -8.23
C ALA A 240 27.65 -10.42 -6.78
N VAL A 241 26.42 -9.96 -6.57
CA VAL A 241 25.71 -10.02 -5.29
C VAL A 241 24.46 -10.81 -5.47
N VAL A 242 24.23 -11.82 -4.64
CA VAL A 242 22.98 -12.57 -4.56
C VAL A 242 22.26 -12.21 -3.28
N ILE A 243 20.95 -12.08 -3.36
CA ILE A 243 20.07 -11.76 -2.24
C ILE A 243 19.11 -12.93 -2.03
N ASP A 244 19.32 -13.65 -0.95
CA ASP A 244 18.39 -14.67 -0.48
C ASP A 244 17.21 -13.96 0.19
N LEU A 245 16.02 -14.07 -0.40
CA LEU A 245 14.84 -13.36 0.08
C LEU A 245 14.25 -14.08 1.30
N ASP A 246 13.93 -13.30 2.32
CA ASP A 246 13.22 -13.76 3.52
C ASP A 246 11.71 -13.47 3.42
N ARG A 247 11.34 -12.33 2.76
CA ARG A 247 9.97 -11.85 2.66
C ARG A 247 9.76 -10.97 1.42
N VAL A 248 8.59 -11.13 0.80
CA VAL A 248 8.11 -10.23 -0.27
C VAL A 248 6.68 -9.81 0.04
N GLU A 249 6.43 -8.52 0.07
CA GLU A 249 5.09 -7.94 0.29
C GLU A 249 4.79 -6.90 -0.79
N GLY A 250 3.52 -6.79 -1.16
CA GLY A 250 3.11 -5.80 -2.13
C GLY A 250 1.82 -6.14 -2.84
N TRP A 251 1.61 -5.53 -3.99
CA TRP A 251 0.44 -5.76 -4.83
C TRP A 251 0.76 -5.53 -6.31
N ALA A 252 0.06 -6.28 -7.19
CA ALA A 252 0.28 -6.29 -8.64
C ALA A 252 -0.44 -5.17 -9.41
N GLY A 253 -0.99 -4.18 -8.70
CA GLY A 253 -1.76 -3.12 -9.33
C GLY A 253 -3.15 -2.97 -8.71
N VAL A 254 -3.96 -2.14 -9.35
CA VAL A 254 -5.33 -1.87 -8.92
C VAL A 254 -6.28 -2.37 -10.00
N GLY A 255 -7.09 -3.35 -9.69
CA GLY A 255 -8.07 -3.92 -10.60
C GLY A 255 -9.14 -2.90 -11.03
N PRO A 256 -9.98 -3.24 -12.04
CA PRO A 256 -10.96 -2.32 -12.63
C PRO A 256 -11.93 -1.69 -11.61
N ASN A 257 -12.21 -2.37 -10.51
CA ASN A 257 -13.09 -1.91 -9.44
C ASN A 257 -12.34 -1.25 -8.27
N GLY A 258 -11.07 -0.86 -8.48
CA GLY A 258 -10.26 -0.28 -7.42
C GLY A 258 -9.74 -1.31 -6.40
N GLN A 259 -9.87 -2.59 -6.68
CA GLN A 259 -9.38 -3.67 -5.82
C GLN A 259 -7.85 -3.76 -5.87
N ILE A 260 -7.27 -3.96 -4.71
CA ILE A 260 -5.86 -4.31 -4.55
C ILE A 260 -5.82 -5.78 -4.14
N ASP A 261 -4.99 -6.56 -4.82
CA ASP A 261 -4.72 -7.95 -4.45
C ASP A 261 -3.32 -8.02 -3.82
N PRO A 262 -3.24 -7.91 -2.49
CA PRO A 262 -1.96 -7.89 -1.79
C PRO A 262 -1.38 -9.30 -1.67
N ILE A 263 -0.07 -9.41 -1.82
CA ILE A 263 0.68 -10.63 -1.55
C ILE A 263 1.55 -10.49 -0.30
N CYS A 264 1.77 -11.60 0.39
CA CYS A 264 2.77 -11.76 1.42
C CYS A 264 3.43 -13.13 1.24
N LEU A 265 4.66 -13.15 0.73
CA LEU A 265 5.45 -14.36 0.53
C LEU A 265 6.53 -14.40 1.59
N VAL A 266 6.69 -15.54 2.27
CA VAL A 266 7.63 -15.68 3.39
C VAL A 266 8.41 -16.97 3.22
N ARG A 267 9.71 -16.92 3.46
CA ARG A 267 10.56 -18.11 3.52
C ARG A 267 10.15 -18.96 4.72
N SER A 268 9.85 -20.21 4.50
CA SER A 268 9.52 -21.22 5.51
C SER A 268 10.77 -21.71 6.23
#